data_94c1af91ba2edf769faa9eaea6536dae
#
_entry.id   94c1af91ba2edf769faa9eaea6536dae
#
_cell.length_a   1.000
_cell.length_b   1.000
_cell.length_c   1.000
_cell.angle_alpha   90.00
_cell.angle_beta   90.00
_cell.angle_gamma   90.00
#
_symmetry.space_group_name_H-M   'P 1'
#
loop_
_entity.id
_entity.type
_entity.pdbx_description
1 polymer ?
#
loop_
_entity_poly.entity_id
_entity_poly.type
_entity_poly.pdbx_seq_one_letter_code
_entity_poly.pdbx_strand_id
1 'polypeptide(L)'
;MKLGVGQDNFVWGKDNPAGLHLDIVHGDGWAETHWKATGNYIGYDNIIHGGIMATILDDMMGPPAIYMNVQVVTAHLEMDYRTPAHVGDELDFRTRIVEYGGRKSIKMAGQVKRGDTVIAEAKSVMVIVGSWDEEELAELEKQKRISGDAK
;
A
#
# COMPACT_ATOMS: atom_id res chain seq x y z
N MET A 1 3.56 4.65 -20.41
CA MET A 1 4.53 4.24 -19.40
C MET A 1 4.27 2.79 -19.06
N LYS A 2 5.30 2.00 -18.88
CA LYS A 2 5.17 0.60 -18.42
C LYS A 2 5.88 0.47 -17.08
N LEU A 3 5.18 -0.06 -16.08
CA LEU A 3 5.72 -0.30 -14.75
C LEU A 3 6.16 -1.77 -14.63
N GLY A 4 7.26 -2.01 -13.95
CA GLY A 4 7.70 -3.37 -13.60
C GLY A 4 6.95 -3.93 -12.39
N VAL A 5 7.17 -5.20 -12.09
CA VAL A 5 6.53 -5.89 -10.95
C VAL A 5 7.12 -5.55 -9.57
N GLY A 6 8.12 -4.66 -9.51
CA GLY A 6 8.56 -3.97 -8.29
C GLY A 6 9.28 -4.82 -7.25
N GLN A 7 10.12 -5.78 -7.65
CA GLN A 7 10.90 -6.59 -6.68
C GLN A 7 11.84 -5.74 -5.80
N ASP A 8 12.19 -4.55 -6.24
CA ASP A 8 13.00 -3.55 -5.54
C ASP A 8 12.16 -2.46 -4.87
N ASN A 9 10.84 -2.64 -4.80
CA ASN A 9 9.93 -1.72 -4.16
C ASN A 9 10.29 -1.50 -2.68
N PHE A 10 10.20 -0.25 -2.21
CA PHE A 10 10.57 0.12 -0.85
C PHE A 10 9.65 -0.50 0.23
N VAL A 11 8.39 -0.67 -0.05
CA VAL A 11 7.42 -1.18 0.94
C VAL A 11 7.42 -2.70 1.01
N TRP A 12 7.32 -3.39 -0.12
CA TRP A 12 7.14 -4.85 -0.17
C TRP A 12 8.22 -5.61 -0.96
N GLY A 13 9.06 -4.90 -1.71
CA GLY A 13 10.08 -5.53 -2.55
C GLY A 13 11.15 -6.27 -1.73
N LYS A 14 11.36 -7.54 -2.06
CA LYS A 14 12.29 -8.41 -1.33
C LYS A 14 13.75 -8.07 -1.59
N ASP A 15 14.03 -7.45 -2.74
CA ASP A 15 15.39 -7.16 -3.19
C ASP A 15 15.90 -5.78 -2.74
N ASN A 16 15.06 -4.98 -2.09
CA ASN A 16 15.47 -3.69 -1.57
C ASN A 16 16.02 -3.83 -0.14
N PRO A 17 17.34 -3.63 0.08
CA PRO A 17 17.93 -3.81 1.40
C PRO A 17 17.47 -2.76 2.42
N ALA A 18 16.99 -1.60 1.98
CA ALA A 18 16.43 -0.55 2.83
C ALA A 18 14.91 -0.65 3.00
N GLY A 19 14.29 -1.64 2.38
CA GLY A 19 12.84 -1.78 2.33
C GLY A 19 12.22 -2.23 3.64
N LEU A 20 10.90 -2.02 3.75
CA LEU A 20 10.10 -2.47 4.89
C LEU A 20 9.77 -3.97 4.81
N HIS A 21 9.84 -4.56 3.62
CA HIS A 21 9.55 -5.97 3.33
C HIS A 21 8.19 -6.43 3.85
N LEU A 22 7.16 -5.61 3.69
CA LEU A 22 5.81 -5.93 4.15
C LEU A 22 5.14 -6.95 3.22
N ASP A 23 4.39 -7.86 3.82
CA ASP A 23 3.53 -8.77 3.09
C ASP A 23 2.18 -8.09 2.83
N ILE A 24 1.89 -7.80 1.56
CA ILE A 24 0.63 -7.19 1.16
C ILE A 24 -0.29 -8.27 0.62
N VAL A 25 -1.44 -8.42 1.26
CA VAL A 25 -2.54 -9.27 0.77
C VAL A 25 -3.52 -8.37 0.04
N HIS A 26 -3.93 -8.76 -1.16
CA HIS A 26 -4.86 -7.97 -1.95
C HIS A 26 -5.87 -8.82 -2.69
N GLY A 27 -6.99 -8.23 -3.00
CA GLY A 27 -8.09 -8.80 -3.74
C GLY A 27 -8.69 -7.77 -4.69
N ASP A 28 -9.84 -8.12 -5.27
CA ASP A 28 -10.55 -7.21 -6.18
C ASP A 28 -11.02 -5.96 -5.44
N GLY A 29 -10.32 -4.85 -5.70
CA GLY A 29 -10.64 -3.54 -5.16
C GLY A 29 -10.17 -3.27 -3.73
N TRP A 30 -9.34 -4.09 -3.14
CA TRP A 30 -8.82 -3.89 -1.78
C TRP A 30 -7.39 -4.41 -1.60
N ALA A 31 -6.69 -3.90 -0.58
CA ALA A 31 -5.41 -4.42 -0.11
C ALA A 31 -5.28 -4.24 1.41
N GLU A 32 -4.52 -5.12 2.04
CA GLU A 32 -4.25 -5.11 3.48
C GLU A 32 -2.80 -5.48 3.77
N THR A 33 -2.22 -4.90 4.81
CA THR A 33 -0.97 -5.35 5.40
C THR A 33 -0.94 -5.07 6.90
N HIS A 34 -0.10 -5.79 7.60
CA HIS A 34 0.18 -5.60 9.01
C HIS A 34 1.65 -5.24 9.19
N TRP A 35 1.94 -4.29 10.05
CA TRP A 35 3.30 -3.89 10.38
C TRP A 35 3.46 -3.64 11.88
N LYS A 36 4.37 -4.36 12.50
CA LYS A 36 4.86 -4.00 13.83
C LYS A 36 5.89 -2.89 13.67
N ALA A 37 5.55 -1.69 14.12
CA ALA A 37 6.36 -0.51 13.91
C ALA A 37 7.72 -0.61 14.61
N THR A 38 8.79 -0.44 13.87
CA THR A 38 10.17 -0.56 14.37
C THR A 38 10.87 0.80 14.55
N GLY A 39 11.92 0.83 15.36
CA GLY A 39 12.61 2.05 15.76
C GLY A 39 13.42 2.77 14.68
N ASN A 40 13.54 2.19 13.46
CA ASN A 40 14.26 2.83 12.35
C ASN A 40 13.45 3.91 11.63
N TYR A 41 12.17 4.07 11.97
CA TYR A 41 11.21 4.91 11.24
C TYR A 41 10.58 5.97 12.14
N ILE A 42 11.35 6.48 13.08
CA ILE A 42 10.92 7.49 14.05
C ILE A 42 10.99 8.89 13.45
N GLY A 43 9.97 9.70 13.72
CA GLY A 43 10.01 11.15 13.51
C GLY A 43 10.49 11.88 14.75
N TYR A 44 9.73 11.82 15.84
CA TYR A 44 10.04 12.39 17.15
C TYR A 44 9.79 11.39 18.27
N ASP A 45 10.62 11.42 19.32
CA ASP A 45 10.34 10.80 20.62
C ASP A 45 9.59 9.45 20.59
N ASN A 46 10.05 8.48 19.86
CA ASN A 46 9.38 7.19 19.76
C ASN A 46 8.06 7.21 18.92
N ILE A 47 7.73 8.33 18.33
CA ILE A 47 6.57 8.43 17.40
C ILE A 47 7.02 8.05 15.99
N ILE A 48 6.26 7.17 15.35
CA ILE A 48 6.52 6.76 13.97
C ILE A 48 6.31 7.94 13.04
N HIS A 49 7.27 8.15 12.16
CA HIS A 49 7.23 9.23 11.18
C HIS A 49 5.97 9.13 10.30
N GLY A 50 5.19 10.21 10.27
CA GLY A 50 3.94 10.24 9.48
C GLY A 50 4.16 9.97 7.99
N GLY A 51 5.30 10.38 7.44
CA GLY A 51 5.68 10.10 6.06
C GLY A 51 5.88 8.60 5.78
N ILE A 52 6.28 7.81 6.77
CA ILE A 52 6.39 6.34 6.61
C ILE A 52 4.98 5.72 6.49
N MET A 53 4.03 6.13 7.31
CA MET A 53 2.65 5.68 7.19
C MET A 53 2.03 6.09 5.85
N ALA A 54 2.33 7.30 5.38
CA ALA A 54 1.92 7.77 4.06
C ALA A 54 2.55 6.92 2.94
N THR A 55 3.82 6.57 3.06
CA THR A 55 4.52 5.71 2.10
C THR A 55 3.87 4.33 1.97
N ILE A 56 3.55 3.70 3.11
CA ILE A 56 2.90 2.39 3.12
C ILE A 56 1.51 2.48 2.47
N LEU A 57 0.70 3.47 2.87
CA LEU A 57 -0.64 3.64 2.28
C LEU A 57 -0.59 3.99 0.80
N ASP A 58 0.34 4.85 0.39
CA ASP A 58 0.52 5.22 -1.02
C ASP A 58 0.81 4.00 -1.89
N ASP A 59 1.75 3.18 -1.45
CA ASP A 59 2.13 1.97 -2.18
C ASP A 59 0.98 0.96 -2.25
N MET A 60 0.19 0.87 -1.19
CA MET A 60 -0.98 -0.01 -1.11
C MET A 60 -2.17 0.47 -1.95
N MET A 61 -2.12 1.66 -2.53
CA MET A 61 -3.17 2.14 -3.45
C MET A 61 -3.07 1.46 -4.84
N GLY A 62 -1.91 0.90 -5.20
CA GLY A 62 -1.73 0.19 -6.47
C GLY A 62 -2.41 -1.17 -6.56
N PRO A 63 -2.16 -2.10 -5.62
CA PRO A 63 -2.63 -3.49 -5.69
C PRO A 63 -4.14 -3.69 -5.90
N PRO A 64 -5.05 -2.87 -5.32
CA PRO A 64 -6.49 -3.03 -5.58
C PRO A 64 -6.89 -2.92 -7.05
N ALA A 65 -6.10 -2.18 -7.85
CA ALA A 65 -6.37 -1.97 -9.27
C ALA A 65 -5.82 -3.08 -10.19
N ILE A 66 -4.99 -4.00 -9.67
CA ILE A 66 -4.42 -5.10 -10.46
C ILE A 66 -5.52 -5.95 -11.08
N TYR A 67 -6.61 -6.19 -10.36
CA TYR A 67 -7.75 -6.99 -10.82
C TYR A 67 -8.52 -6.36 -11.99
N MET A 68 -8.31 -5.07 -12.23
CA MET A 68 -8.84 -4.37 -13.41
C MET A 68 -7.89 -4.46 -14.60
N ASN A 69 -6.76 -5.15 -14.44
CA ASN A 69 -5.69 -5.22 -15.43
C ASN A 69 -5.13 -3.85 -15.85
N VAL A 70 -5.04 -2.91 -14.90
CA VAL A 70 -4.48 -1.58 -15.16
C VAL A 70 -3.27 -1.30 -14.28
N GLN A 71 -2.33 -0.56 -14.85
CA GLN A 71 -1.21 0.03 -14.11
C GLN A 71 -1.57 1.45 -13.72
N VAL A 72 -1.33 1.79 -12.46
CA VAL A 72 -1.69 3.10 -11.91
C VAL A 72 -0.49 3.77 -11.25
N VAL A 73 -0.48 5.09 -11.26
CA VAL A 73 0.45 5.92 -10.48
C VAL A 73 -0.35 6.93 -9.67
N THR A 74 0.20 7.33 -8.53
CA THR A 74 -0.43 8.31 -7.66
C THR A 74 -0.31 9.70 -8.27
N ALA A 75 -1.45 10.36 -8.49
CA ALA A 75 -1.52 11.75 -8.90
C ALA A 75 -1.78 12.70 -7.72
N HIS A 76 -2.51 12.22 -6.72
CA HIS A 76 -2.83 12.98 -5.52
C HIS A 76 -2.97 12.05 -4.33
N LEU A 77 -2.40 12.44 -3.22
CA LEU A 77 -2.53 11.75 -1.93
C LEU A 77 -2.79 12.79 -0.85
N GLU A 78 -3.85 12.62 -0.08
CA GLU A 78 -4.08 13.40 1.14
C GLU A 78 -4.15 12.50 2.35
N MET A 79 -3.57 12.97 3.45
CA MET A 79 -3.48 12.26 4.71
C MET A 79 -4.10 13.08 5.83
N ASP A 80 -4.91 12.42 6.66
CA ASP A 80 -5.39 12.95 7.93
C ASP A 80 -4.84 12.10 9.06
N TYR A 81 -4.01 12.67 9.91
CA TYR A 81 -3.43 12.00 11.08
C TYR A 81 -4.32 12.26 12.30
N ARG A 82 -4.81 11.19 12.93
CA ARG A 82 -5.75 11.27 14.07
C ARG A 82 -5.07 11.04 15.41
N THR A 83 -4.21 10.04 15.48
CA THR A 83 -3.55 9.58 16.71
C THR A 83 -2.12 9.17 16.39
N PRO A 84 -1.11 9.55 17.21
CA PRO A 84 0.25 9.10 17.01
C PRO A 84 0.38 7.58 17.10
N ALA A 85 1.21 7.02 16.23
CA ALA A 85 1.70 5.64 16.35
C ALA A 85 3.11 5.65 16.96
N HIS A 86 3.42 4.63 17.76
CA HIS A 86 4.69 4.52 18.47
C HIS A 86 5.45 3.26 18.07
N VAL A 87 6.74 3.24 18.32
CA VAL A 87 7.55 2.04 18.16
C VAL A 87 6.95 0.90 18.98
N GLY A 88 6.81 -0.27 18.38
CA GLY A 88 6.21 -1.45 18.98
C GLY A 88 4.72 -1.61 18.75
N ASP A 89 4.05 -0.57 18.25
CA ASP A 89 2.63 -0.66 17.90
C ASP A 89 2.40 -1.66 16.77
N GLU A 90 1.33 -2.43 16.89
CA GLU A 90 0.81 -3.32 15.86
C GLU A 90 -0.18 -2.54 15.00
N LEU A 91 0.19 -2.28 13.76
CA LEU A 91 -0.57 -1.42 12.85
C LEU A 91 -1.15 -2.22 11.69
N ASP A 92 -2.44 -2.06 11.46
CA ASP A 92 -3.16 -2.63 10.34
C ASP A 92 -3.45 -1.55 9.30
N PHE A 93 -3.00 -1.77 8.08
CA PHE A 93 -3.20 -0.89 6.94
C PHE A 93 -4.21 -1.53 5.99
N ARG A 94 -5.16 -0.75 5.54
CA ARG A 94 -6.16 -1.20 4.56
C ARG A 94 -6.41 -0.11 3.53
N THR A 95 -6.51 -0.52 2.26
CA THR A 95 -6.90 0.35 1.16
C THR A 95 -8.02 -0.27 0.34
N ARG A 96 -8.80 0.56 -0.33
CA ARG A 96 -9.90 0.13 -1.18
C ARG A 96 -10.19 1.13 -2.29
N ILE A 97 -10.75 0.64 -3.38
CA ILE A 97 -11.32 1.47 -4.42
C ILE A 97 -12.63 2.07 -3.90
N VAL A 98 -12.79 3.39 -4.08
CA VAL A 98 -14.01 4.12 -3.70
C VAL A 98 -14.86 4.43 -4.91
N GLU A 99 -14.20 4.92 -5.99
CA GLU A 99 -14.89 5.40 -7.18
C GLU A 99 -14.00 5.30 -8.40
N TYR A 100 -14.60 4.96 -9.52
CA TYR A 100 -13.94 5.03 -10.82
C TYR A 100 -14.19 6.41 -11.43
N GLY A 101 -13.13 7.20 -11.61
CA GLY A 101 -13.17 8.55 -12.16
C GLY A 101 -13.15 8.57 -13.69
N GLY A 102 -14.07 7.86 -14.34
CA GLY A 102 -14.08 7.69 -15.78
C GLY A 102 -13.00 6.74 -16.30
N ARG A 103 -12.48 6.99 -17.51
CA ARG A 103 -11.51 6.09 -18.16
C ARG A 103 -10.05 6.22 -17.71
N LYS A 104 -9.71 7.24 -16.93
CA LYS A 104 -8.32 7.65 -16.69
C LYS A 104 -7.90 7.66 -15.22
N SER A 105 -8.84 7.61 -14.30
CA SER A 105 -8.50 7.71 -12.88
C SER A 105 -9.36 6.82 -11.99
N ILE A 106 -8.81 6.51 -10.82
CA ILE A 106 -9.46 5.72 -9.78
C ILE A 106 -9.27 6.46 -8.47
N LYS A 107 -10.34 6.67 -7.71
CA LYS A 107 -10.27 7.23 -6.36
C LYS A 107 -10.20 6.09 -5.35
N MET A 108 -9.31 6.22 -4.41
CA MET A 108 -9.09 5.23 -3.37
C MET A 108 -9.11 5.86 -1.99
N ALA A 109 -9.42 5.05 -0.99
CA ALA A 109 -9.32 5.39 0.41
C ALA A 109 -8.47 4.37 1.14
N GLY A 110 -7.81 4.83 2.20
CA GLY A 110 -7.00 3.99 3.06
C GLY A 110 -7.09 4.40 4.50
N GLN A 111 -6.72 3.50 5.40
CA GLN A 111 -6.62 3.80 6.82
C GLN A 111 -5.56 2.94 7.50
N VAL A 112 -5.04 3.48 8.60
CA VAL A 112 -4.16 2.78 9.53
C VAL A 112 -4.87 2.69 10.86
N LYS A 113 -4.91 1.50 11.46
CA LYS A 113 -5.49 1.25 12.79
C LYS A 113 -4.50 0.55 13.71
N ARG A 114 -4.59 0.88 14.98
CA ARG A 114 -4.04 0.10 16.10
C ARG A 114 -5.22 -0.48 16.86
N GLY A 115 -5.54 -1.75 16.64
CA GLY A 115 -6.80 -2.31 17.14
C GLY A 115 -7.99 -1.53 16.57
N ASP A 116 -8.84 -0.99 17.44
CA ASP A 116 -10.01 -0.18 17.05
C ASP A 116 -9.70 1.32 16.90
N THR A 117 -8.48 1.74 17.26
CA THR A 117 -8.08 3.15 17.20
C THR A 117 -7.61 3.51 15.80
N VAL A 118 -8.23 4.51 15.19
CA VAL A 118 -7.78 5.07 13.90
C VAL A 118 -6.55 5.94 14.13
N ILE A 119 -5.45 5.57 13.48
CA ILE A 119 -4.18 6.31 13.52
C ILE A 119 -4.16 7.38 12.42
N ALA A 120 -4.49 7.00 11.21
CA ALA A 120 -4.53 7.89 10.07
C ALA A 120 -5.52 7.40 9.01
N GLU A 121 -5.95 8.33 8.17
CA GLU A 121 -6.80 8.07 7.01
C GLU A 121 -6.20 8.73 5.78
N ALA A 122 -6.40 8.11 4.62
CA ALA A 122 -5.90 8.62 3.36
C ALA A 122 -6.98 8.58 2.28
N LYS A 123 -6.87 9.53 1.34
CA LYS A 123 -7.59 9.50 0.07
C LYS A 123 -6.60 9.74 -1.05
N SER A 124 -6.78 9.06 -2.16
CA SER A 124 -5.91 9.24 -3.32
C SER A 124 -6.68 9.28 -4.62
N VAL A 125 -6.06 9.93 -5.60
CA VAL A 125 -6.44 9.83 -7.02
C VAL A 125 -5.29 9.13 -7.72
N MET A 126 -5.57 7.96 -8.30
CA MET A 126 -4.64 7.18 -9.08
C MET A 126 -4.93 7.38 -10.55
N VAL A 127 -3.90 7.60 -11.35
CA VAL A 127 -4.02 7.76 -12.81
C VAL A 127 -3.61 6.47 -13.50
N ILE A 128 -4.44 6.01 -14.44
CA ILE A 128 -4.15 4.83 -15.25
C ILE A 128 -3.12 5.20 -16.31
N VAL A 129 -1.99 4.48 -16.32
CA VAL A 129 -0.86 4.74 -17.22
C VAL A 129 -0.57 3.58 -18.18
N GLY A 130 -1.20 2.44 -17.99
CA GLY A 130 -1.02 1.26 -18.81
C GLY A 130 -1.82 0.07 -18.36
N SER A 131 -1.50 -1.11 -18.88
CA SER A 131 -2.07 -2.39 -18.47
C SER A 131 -0.95 -3.40 -18.21
N TRP A 132 -1.26 -4.42 -17.41
CA TRP A 132 -0.38 -5.55 -17.15
C TRP A 132 -0.47 -6.55 -18.31
N ASP A 133 0.66 -7.12 -18.71
CA ASP A 133 0.65 -8.27 -19.64
C ASP A 133 0.48 -9.60 -18.86
N GLU A 134 0.31 -10.70 -19.60
CA GLU A 134 0.05 -12.02 -18.98
C GLU A 134 1.20 -12.50 -18.12
N GLU A 135 2.46 -12.22 -18.52
CA GLU A 135 3.66 -12.62 -17.79
C GLU A 135 3.77 -11.84 -16.47
N GLU A 136 3.53 -10.52 -16.51
CA GLU A 136 3.52 -9.65 -15.35
C GLU A 136 2.42 -10.03 -14.36
N LEU A 137 1.21 -10.31 -14.85
CA LEU A 137 0.10 -10.80 -14.02
C LEU A 137 0.43 -12.12 -13.34
N ALA A 138 1.05 -13.05 -14.07
CA ALA A 138 1.47 -14.33 -13.52
C ALA A 138 2.51 -14.16 -12.40
N GLU A 139 3.43 -13.20 -12.55
CA GLU A 139 4.43 -12.89 -11.52
C GLU A 139 3.80 -12.26 -10.28
N LEU A 140 2.88 -11.31 -10.46
CA LEU A 140 2.11 -10.70 -9.36
C LEU A 140 1.26 -11.74 -8.62
N GLU A 141 0.69 -12.71 -9.33
CA GLU A 141 -0.06 -13.81 -8.72
C GLU A 141 0.81 -14.75 -7.88
N LYS A 142 2.05 -15.01 -8.31
CA LYS A 142 3.01 -15.79 -7.51
C LYS A 142 3.34 -15.08 -6.20
N GLN A 143 3.55 -13.77 -6.25
CA GLN A 143 3.81 -12.96 -5.05
C GLN A 143 2.61 -12.97 -4.10
N LYS A 144 1.41 -12.89 -4.62
CA LYS A 144 0.17 -13.01 -3.84
C LYS A 144 0.04 -14.37 -3.14
N ARG A 145 0.40 -15.46 -3.81
CA ARG A 145 0.34 -16.82 -3.21
C ARG A 145 1.33 -16.97 -2.06
N ILE A 146 2.52 -16.39 -2.17
CA ILE A 146 3.53 -16.41 -1.10
C ILE A 146 3.03 -15.63 0.12
N SER A 147 2.35 -14.51 -0.07
CA SER A 147 1.77 -13.72 1.03
C SER A 147 0.44 -14.29 1.56
N GLY A 148 -0.33 -14.99 0.72
CA GLY A 148 -1.61 -15.61 1.09
C GLY A 148 -1.47 -16.93 1.88
N ASP A 149 -0.42 -17.67 1.64
CA ASP A 149 -0.14 -18.96 2.32
C ASP A 149 0.38 -18.76 3.77
N ALA A 150 0.66 -17.53 4.17
CA ALA A 150 1.06 -17.18 5.54
C ALA A 150 -0.13 -16.96 6.49
N LYS A 151 -1.35 -17.17 6.02
CA LYS A 151 -2.57 -17.22 6.82
C LYS A 151 -2.92 -18.69 7.09
#